data_3cfc3596fa53fa805c20bee621341444
#
_entry.id   3cfc3596fa53fa805c20bee621341444
#
_cell.length_a   1.000
_cell.length_b   1.000
_cell.length_c   1.000
_cell.angle_alpha   90.00
_cell.angle_beta   90.00
_cell.angle_gamma   90.00
#
_symmetry.space_group_name_H-M   'P 1'
#
loop_
_entity.id
_entity.type
_entity.pdbx_description
1 polymer ?
#
loop_
_entity_poly.entity_id
_entity_poly.type
_entity_poly.pdbx_seq_one_letter_code
_entity_poly.pdbx_strand_id
1 'polypeptide(L)'
;NDVTLEKLAELTDVFYIGGTKCGALFGEALVITNKKLARKFRTYMKQNGAVMAKGWLLGMQFCSLLEDGTYEKMTAQADAYALEIKAAFKEKRIREYVESYTNQLFVVLTKEQAEVLGKEYIFEYLQDLADGSMVVRFCTSWATTEAEKDQLIRDIRAL
;
A
#
# COMPACT_ATOMS: atom_id res chain seq x y z
N ASN A 1 10.22 9.55 -0.81
CA ASN A 1 9.80 9.44 -2.21
C ASN A 1 10.61 10.41 -3.04
N ASP A 2 11.22 9.95 -4.12
CA ASP A 2 12.04 10.73 -5.05
C ASP A 2 11.21 11.40 -6.17
N VAL A 3 9.90 11.10 -6.24
CA VAL A 3 8.97 11.68 -7.20
C VAL A 3 7.86 12.42 -6.45
N THR A 4 7.75 13.74 -6.68
CA THR A 4 6.68 14.56 -6.12
C THR A 4 5.38 14.43 -6.94
N LEU A 5 4.24 14.83 -6.36
CA LEU A 5 2.96 14.85 -7.08
C LEU A 5 3.00 15.77 -8.31
N GLU A 6 3.71 16.91 -8.23
CA GLU A 6 3.91 17.82 -9.35
C GLU A 6 4.68 17.11 -10.48
N LYS A 7 5.76 16.38 -10.12
CA LYS A 7 6.55 15.65 -11.11
C LYS A 7 5.75 14.52 -11.75
N LEU A 8 4.94 13.81 -10.96
CA LEU A 8 4.02 12.79 -11.48
C LEU A 8 3.00 13.41 -12.45
N ALA A 9 2.46 14.58 -12.11
CA ALA A 9 1.52 15.30 -12.96
C ALA A 9 2.14 15.81 -14.26
N GLU A 10 3.45 16.15 -14.28
CA GLU A 10 4.18 16.50 -15.51
C GLU A 10 4.40 15.30 -16.43
N LEU A 11 4.60 14.11 -15.85
CA LEU A 11 4.99 12.90 -16.60
C LEU A 11 3.80 12.06 -17.07
N THR A 12 2.60 12.30 -16.54
CA THR A 12 1.43 11.48 -16.82
C THR A 12 0.21 12.30 -17.24
N ASP A 13 -0.60 11.73 -18.13
CA ASP A 13 -1.88 12.32 -18.54
C ASP A 13 -2.98 12.06 -17.50
N VAL A 14 -2.88 10.94 -16.80
CA VAL A 14 -3.85 10.48 -15.78
C VAL A 14 -3.11 9.66 -14.73
N PHE A 15 -3.42 9.87 -13.46
CA PHE A 15 -3.03 9.01 -12.35
C PHE A 15 -4.11 9.01 -11.27
N TYR A 16 -4.04 8.09 -10.36
CA TYR A 16 -4.93 8.07 -9.21
C TYR A 16 -4.15 7.97 -7.90
N ILE A 17 -4.74 8.52 -6.86
CA ILE A 17 -4.22 8.52 -5.49
C ILE A 17 -5.09 7.56 -4.69
N GLY A 18 -4.50 6.45 -4.22
CA GLY A 18 -5.18 5.49 -3.38
C GLY A 18 -5.45 6.07 -1.98
N GLY A 19 -6.57 5.70 -1.38
CA GLY A 19 -6.98 6.22 -0.07
C GLY A 19 -7.07 5.16 1.03
N THR A 20 -7.40 3.93 0.69
CA THR A 20 -7.75 2.90 1.69
C THR A 20 -6.58 2.44 2.58
N LYS A 21 -5.33 2.52 2.10
CA LYS A 21 -4.14 2.25 2.92
C LYS A 21 -3.64 3.47 3.68
N CYS A 22 -4.29 4.60 3.52
CA CYS A 22 -3.90 5.91 4.06
C CYS A 22 -5.02 6.56 4.90
N GLY A 23 -6.01 5.76 5.34
CA GLY A 23 -7.07 6.23 6.24
C GLY A 23 -8.41 6.58 5.58
N ALA A 24 -8.53 6.58 4.25
CA ALA A 24 -9.83 6.71 3.62
C ALA A 24 -10.66 5.43 3.83
N LEU A 25 -11.95 5.58 4.07
CA LEU A 25 -12.87 4.46 4.24
C LEU A 25 -13.09 3.71 2.91
N PHE A 26 -13.14 4.45 1.80
CA PHE A 26 -13.38 3.91 0.46
C PHE A 26 -13.02 4.94 -0.61
N GLY A 27 -12.79 4.43 -1.83
CA GLY A 27 -12.55 5.25 -3.02
C GLY A 27 -11.11 5.63 -3.26
N GLU A 28 -10.90 6.27 -4.39
CA GLU A 28 -9.62 6.79 -4.87
C GLU A 28 -9.83 8.16 -5.52
N ALA A 29 -8.83 9.02 -5.49
CA ALA A 29 -8.84 10.29 -6.19
C ALA A 29 -8.23 10.14 -7.57
N LEU A 30 -9.01 10.36 -8.62
CA LEU A 30 -8.51 10.37 -9.99
C LEU A 30 -8.06 11.78 -10.37
N VAL A 31 -6.81 11.90 -10.81
CA VAL A 31 -6.21 13.14 -11.30
C VAL A 31 -6.04 13.05 -12.82
N ILE A 32 -6.62 14.00 -13.55
CA ILE A 32 -6.49 14.10 -15.01
C ILE A 32 -5.80 15.40 -15.33
N THR A 33 -4.53 15.35 -15.73
CA THR A 33 -3.70 16.50 -16.09
C THR A 33 -3.93 16.94 -17.53
N ASN A 34 -4.25 15.99 -18.41
CA ASN A 34 -4.52 16.24 -19.81
C ASN A 34 -5.93 16.81 -20.03
N LYS A 35 -6.01 18.10 -20.38
CA LYS A 35 -7.28 18.81 -20.63
C LYS A 35 -8.16 18.18 -21.73
N LYS A 36 -7.55 17.48 -22.70
CA LYS A 36 -8.31 16.78 -23.76
C LYS A 36 -9.06 15.58 -23.18
N LEU A 37 -8.43 14.84 -22.28
CA LEU A 37 -9.04 13.70 -21.59
C LEU A 37 -10.06 14.14 -20.54
N ALA A 38 -9.82 15.24 -19.86
CA ALA A 38 -10.75 15.82 -18.88
C ALA A 38 -12.07 16.31 -19.54
N ARG A 39 -12.04 16.60 -20.85
CA ARG A 39 -13.22 17.08 -21.58
C ARG A 39 -14.37 16.04 -21.53
N LYS A 40 -15.54 16.47 -21.07
CA LYS A 40 -16.73 15.62 -20.91
C LYS A 40 -16.56 14.46 -19.92
N PHE A 41 -15.49 14.42 -19.12
CA PHE A 41 -15.26 13.32 -18.16
C PHE A 41 -16.47 13.12 -17.21
N ARG A 42 -17.06 14.20 -16.68
CA ARG A 42 -18.27 14.11 -15.84
C ARG A 42 -19.46 13.50 -16.57
N THR A 43 -19.60 13.71 -17.88
CA THR A 43 -20.65 13.06 -18.68
C THR A 43 -20.40 11.56 -18.76
N TYR A 44 -19.16 11.15 -19.01
CA TYR A 44 -18.80 9.73 -19.01
C TYR A 44 -18.99 9.09 -17.64
N MET A 45 -18.61 9.76 -16.56
CA MET A 45 -18.89 9.30 -15.20
C MET A 45 -20.38 9.02 -15.00
N LYS A 46 -21.24 9.96 -15.44
CA LYS A 46 -22.69 9.80 -15.31
C LYS A 46 -23.24 8.63 -16.14
N GLN A 47 -22.76 8.50 -17.39
CA GLN A 47 -23.15 7.39 -18.27
C GLN A 47 -22.79 6.02 -17.69
N ASN A 48 -21.69 5.93 -16.93
CA ASN A 48 -21.21 4.70 -16.31
C ASN A 48 -21.69 4.52 -14.85
N GLY A 49 -22.66 5.32 -14.38
CA GLY A 49 -23.20 5.22 -13.04
C GLY A 49 -22.27 5.69 -11.91
N ALA A 50 -21.15 6.36 -12.25
CA ALA A 50 -20.13 6.76 -11.28
C ALA A 50 -20.43 8.11 -10.58
N VAL A 51 -21.56 8.76 -10.89
CA VAL A 51 -22.02 9.98 -10.20
C VAL A 51 -23.02 9.60 -9.13
N MET A 52 -22.56 9.49 -7.89
CA MET A 52 -23.38 9.16 -6.75
C MET A 52 -24.04 10.42 -6.16
N ALA A 53 -25.28 10.27 -5.65
CA ALA A 53 -26.05 11.37 -5.04
C ALA A 53 -25.31 12.07 -3.90
N LYS A 54 -24.50 11.33 -3.13
CA LYS A 54 -23.68 11.83 -2.02
C LYS A 54 -22.18 11.61 -2.24
N GLY A 55 -21.74 11.70 -3.49
CA GLY A 55 -20.31 11.54 -3.87
C GLY A 55 -19.37 12.55 -3.23
N TRP A 56 -19.87 13.67 -2.70
CA TRP A 56 -19.10 14.63 -1.93
C TRP A 56 -18.44 14.01 -0.68
N LEU A 57 -19.02 12.94 -0.11
CA LEU A 57 -18.41 12.20 1.01
C LEU A 57 -17.06 11.59 0.63
N LEU A 58 -16.94 11.10 -0.62
CA LEU A 58 -15.64 10.65 -1.16
C LEU A 58 -14.63 11.79 -1.23
N GLY A 59 -15.06 12.94 -1.76
CA GLY A 59 -14.19 14.12 -1.87
C GLY A 59 -13.73 14.66 -0.51
N MET A 60 -14.61 14.68 0.48
CA MET A 60 -14.26 15.13 1.84
C MET A 60 -13.14 14.33 2.47
N GLN A 61 -13.11 13.00 2.29
CA GLN A 61 -12.02 12.15 2.79
C GLN A 61 -10.67 12.60 2.23
N PHE A 62 -10.59 12.81 0.91
CA PHE A 62 -9.37 13.25 0.26
C PHE A 62 -9.00 14.68 0.62
N CYS A 63 -9.97 15.60 0.76
CA CYS A 63 -9.70 16.93 1.29
C CYS A 63 -9.04 16.84 2.67
N SER A 64 -9.63 16.09 3.59
CA SER A 64 -9.10 15.92 4.95
C SER A 64 -7.71 15.26 4.97
N LEU A 65 -7.46 14.30 4.10
CA LEU A 65 -6.17 13.62 4.04
C LEU A 65 -5.05 14.47 3.43
N LEU A 66 -5.37 15.31 2.44
CA LEU A 66 -4.38 16.05 1.67
C LEU A 66 -4.15 17.49 2.16
N GLU A 67 -5.08 18.07 2.95
CA GLU A 67 -5.05 19.49 3.32
C GLU A 67 -3.87 19.86 4.22
N ASP A 68 -3.49 18.98 5.15
CA ASP A 68 -2.48 19.24 6.20
C ASP A 68 -1.26 18.33 6.14
N GLY A 69 -1.08 17.59 5.04
CA GLY A 69 -0.01 16.62 4.87
C GLY A 69 -0.20 15.32 5.66
N THR A 70 -1.42 15.05 6.11
CA THR A 70 -1.74 13.80 6.83
C THR A 70 -1.52 12.58 5.93
N TYR A 71 -1.87 12.68 4.65
CA TYR A 71 -1.66 11.60 3.67
C TYR A 71 -0.18 11.21 3.60
N GLU A 72 0.70 12.19 3.42
CA GLU A 72 2.15 11.96 3.30
C GLU A 72 2.74 11.39 4.60
N LYS A 73 2.30 11.87 5.76
CA LYS A 73 2.76 11.35 7.06
C LYS A 73 2.37 9.89 7.26
N MET A 74 1.11 9.54 6.97
CA MET A 74 0.60 8.18 7.13
C MET A 74 1.28 7.20 6.17
N THR A 75 1.47 7.59 4.92
CA THR A 75 2.14 6.74 3.92
C THR A 75 3.62 6.57 4.22
N ALA A 76 4.31 7.64 4.61
CA ALA A 76 5.72 7.58 4.99
C ALA A 76 5.96 6.67 6.20
N GLN A 77 5.07 6.71 7.20
CA GLN A 77 5.13 5.81 8.35
C GLN A 77 4.91 4.35 7.94
N ALA A 78 3.92 4.08 7.10
CA ALA A 78 3.67 2.72 6.61
C ALA A 78 4.87 2.17 5.84
N ASP A 79 5.48 2.97 4.95
CA ASP A 79 6.66 2.58 4.20
C ASP A 79 7.87 2.35 5.13
N ALA A 80 8.08 3.22 6.14
CA ALA A 80 9.16 3.08 7.11
C ALA A 80 9.03 1.76 7.89
N TYR A 81 7.84 1.43 8.37
CA TYR A 81 7.58 0.18 9.08
C TYR A 81 7.81 -1.05 8.20
N ALA A 82 7.40 -0.99 6.93
CA ALA A 82 7.69 -2.06 5.99
C ALA A 82 9.20 -2.27 5.80
N LEU A 83 9.98 -1.19 5.66
CA LEU A 83 11.43 -1.28 5.50
C LEU A 83 12.13 -1.86 6.75
N GLU A 84 11.65 -1.54 7.97
CA GLU A 84 12.17 -2.13 9.20
C GLU A 84 11.86 -3.64 9.27
N ILE A 85 10.64 -4.06 8.92
CA ILE A 85 10.27 -5.48 8.83
C ILE A 85 11.12 -6.20 7.77
N LYS A 86 11.32 -5.57 6.61
CA LYS A 86 12.20 -6.07 5.54
C LYS A 86 13.62 -6.31 6.05
N ALA A 87 14.17 -5.39 6.85
CA ALA A 87 15.49 -5.54 7.44
C ALA A 87 15.57 -6.78 8.35
N ALA A 88 14.54 -7.07 9.15
CA ALA A 88 14.48 -8.26 10.00
C ALA A 88 14.46 -9.57 9.18
N PHE A 89 13.71 -9.63 8.10
CA PHE A 89 13.76 -10.77 7.18
C PHE A 89 15.16 -10.96 6.57
N LYS A 90 15.82 -9.86 6.18
CA LYS A 90 17.18 -9.89 5.66
C LYS A 90 18.21 -10.37 6.70
N GLU A 91 18.09 -9.96 7.97
CA GLU A 91 18.93 -10.43 9.08
C GLU A 91 18.85 -11.97 9.21
N LYS A 92 17.66 -12.54 9.02
CA LYS A 92 17.42 -14.00 9.03
C LYS A 92 17.75 -14.69 7.71
N ARG A 93 18.31 -13.97 6.74
CA ARG A 93 18.62 -14.46 5.38
C ARG A 93 17.38 -14.99 4.64
N ILE A 94 16.21 -14.56 5.01
CA ILE A 94 14.97 -14.84 4.29
C ILE A 94 14.97 -13.99 3.03
N ARG A 95 14.84 -14.65 1.87
CA ARG A 95 14.96 -14.02 0.56
C ARG A 95 13.76 -13.13 0.26
N GLU A 96 14.02 -11.92 -0.19
CA GLU A 96 13.02 -11.08 -0.84
C GLU A 96 12.75 -11.63 -2.25
N TYR A 97 11.48 -11.81 -2.62
CA TYR A 97 11.10 -12.31 -3.94
C TYR A 97 11.18 -11.22 -5.00
N VAL A 98 10.67 -10.04 -4.67
CA VAL A 98 10.75 -8.81 -5.48
C VAL A 98 11.21 -7.70 -4.57
N GLU A 99 12.22 -6.95 -4.99
CA GLU A 99 12.66 -5.76 -4.25
C GLU A 99 11.55 -4.71 -4.21
N SER A 100 11.17 -4.30 -3.01
CA SER A 100 10.13 -3.31 -2.77
C SER A 100 10.59 -2.24 -1.80
N TYR A 101 10.22 -1.00 -2.07
CA TYR A 101 10.46 0.19 -1.24
C TYR A 101 9.15 0.81 -0.76
N THR A 102 8.05 0.09 -0.91
CA THR A 102 6.70 0.52 -0.53
C THR A 102 6.24 -0.20 0.74
N ASN A 103 5.00 0.04 1.13
CA ASN A 103 4.32 -0.65 2.22
C ASN A 103 4.06 -2.16 1.98
N GLN A 104 4.52 -2.72 0.88
CA GLN A 104 4.35 -4.13 0.54
C GLN A 104 5.68 -4.86 0.51
N LEU A 105 5.77 -5.98 1.18
CA LEU A 105 6.94 -6.84 1.26
C LEU A 105 6.62 -8.20 0.65
N PHE A 106 7.43 -8.64 -0.28
CA PHE A 106 7.29 -9.94 -0.96
C PHE A 106 8.46 -10.82 -0.53
N VAL A 107 8.22 -11.78 0.34
CA VAL A 107 9.26 -12.65 0.89
C VAL A 107 9.00 -14.11 0.59
N VAL A 108 10.07 -14.90 0.59
CA VAL A 108 10.01 -16.34 0.37
C VAL A 108 10.17 -17.05 1.70
N LEU A 109 9.11 -17.71 2.16
CA LEU A 109 9.11 -18.48 3.40
C LEU A 109 9.12 -19.98 3.13
N THR A 110 9.75 -20.76 4.01
CA THR A 110 9.50 -22.20 4.07
C THR A 110 8.11 -22.46 4.64
N LYS A 111 7.59 -23.68 4.46
CA LYS A 111 6.29 -24.05 5.05
C LYS A 111 6.27 -23.89 6.57
N GLU A 112 7.34 -24.30 7.23
CA GLU A 112 7.49 -24.20 8.69
C GLU A 112 7.50 -22.75 9.15
N GLN A 113 8.23 -21.85 8.44
CA GLN A 113 8.25 -20.44 8.77
C GLN A 113 6.86 -19.80 8.57
N ALA A 114 6.18 -20.14 7.47
CA ALA A 114 4.83 -19.66 7.21
C ALA A 114 3.81 -20.18 8.24
N GLU A 115 3.93 -21.43 8.71
CA GLU A 115 3.09 -21.98 9.77
C GLU A 115 3.34 -21.29 11.12
N VAL A 116 4.59 -20.97 11.45
CA VAL A 116 4.93 -20.25 12.69
C VAL A 116 4.33 -18.85 12.67
N LEU A 117 4.62 -18.06 11.63
CA LEU A 117 4.12 -16.69 11.52
C LEU A 117 2.60 -16.64 11.32
N GLY A 118 2.03 -17.58 10.60
CA GLY A 118 0.59 -17.65 10.31
C GLY A 118 -0.31 -17.91 11.51
N LYS A 119 0.27 -18.25 12.68
CA LYS A 119 -0.49 -18.37 13.95
C LYS A 119 -0.92 -17.02 14.49
N GLU A 120 -0.10 -16.00 14.29
CA GLU A 120 -0.29 -14.65 14.87
C GLU A 120 -0.54 -13.57 13.79
N TYR A 121 -0.11 -13.82 12.54
CA TYR A 121 -0.16 -12.83 11.47
C TYR A 121 -0.94 -13.32 10.25
N ILE A 122 -1.68 -12.40 9.63
CA ILE A 122 -2.32 -12.62 8.34
C ILE A 122 -1.42 -12.00 7.27
N PHE A 123 -0.94 -12.83 6.36
CA PHE A 123 -0.22 -12.41 5.15
C PHE A 123 -0.86 -13.08 3.93
N GLU A 124 -0.68 -12.49 2.76
CA GLU A 124 -1.25 -13.03 1.53
C GLU A 124 -0.32 -14.06 0.91
N TYR A 125 -0.86 -15.25 0.66
CA TYR A 125 -0.20 -16.27 -0.17
C TYR A 125 -0.28 -15.87 -1.65
N LEU A 126 0.82 -15.95 -2.38
CA LEU A 126 0.87 -15.64 -3.81
C LEU A 126 1.08 -16.88 -4.66
N GLN A 127 2.11 -17.66 -4.37
CA GLN A 127 2.44 -18.87 -5.14
C GLN A 127 3.42 -19.79 -4.42
N ASP A 128 3.44 -21.05 -4.80
CA ASP A 128 4.49 -22.00 -4.44
C ASP A 128 5.69 -21.89 -5.40
N LEU A 129 6.88 -22.18 -4.88
CA LEU A 129 8.10 -22.29 -5.66
C LEU A 129 8.51 -23.77 -5.84
N ALA A 130 9.35 -24.05 -6.84
CA ALA A 130 9.77 -25.39 -7.19
C ALA A 130 10.56 -26.11 -6.07
N ASP A 131 11.14 -25.37 -5.15
CA ASP A 131 11.87 -25.88 -3.98
C ASP A 131 10.97 -26.18 -2.77
N GLY A 132 9.66 -26.02 -2.92
CA GLY A 132 8.66 -26.25 -1.86
C GLY A 132 8.46 -25.09 -0.91
N SER A 133 9.19 -23.98 -1.10
CA SER A 133 8.92 -22.71 -0.40
C SER A 133 7.75 -21.96 -1.06
N MET A 134 7.28 -20.89 -0.40
CA MET A 134 6.18 -20.09 -0.91
C MET A 134 6.50 -18.61 -0.89
N VAL A 135 5.93 -17.88 -1.86
CA VAL A 135 5.96 -16.42 -1.89
C VAL A 135 4.75 -15.90 -1.13
N VAL A 136 5.01 -15.04 -0.15
CA VAL A 136 3.96 -14.37 0.62
C VAL A 136 4.15 -12.86 0.60
N ARG A 137 3.05 -12.13 0.81
CA ARG A 137 3.07 -10.68 0.88
C ARG A 137 2.62 -10.21 2.27
N PHE A 138 3.47 -9.43 2.92
CA PHE A 138 3.11 -8.61 4.08
C PHE A 138 2.79 -7.20 3.61
N CYS A 139 1.87 -6.53 4.30
CA CYS A 139 1.44 -5.18 3.95
C CYS A 139 1.24 -4.36 5.22
N THR A 140 1.93 -3.23 5.33
CA THR A 140 1.68 -2.22 6.35
C THR A 140 0.67 -1.19 5.86
N SER A 141 0.07 -0.45 6.77
CA SER A 141 -0.88 0.62 6.45
C SER A 141 -0.86 1.70 7.54
N TRP A 142 -1.68 2.71 7.37
CA TRP A 142 -1.92 3.75 8.37
C TRP A 142 -2.34 3.18 9.75
N ALA A 143 -2.97 2.01 9.77
CA ALA A 143 -3.45 1.35 10.98
C ALA A 143 -2.38 0.48 11.66
N THR A 144 -1.26 0.22 11.01
CA THR A 144 -0.16 -0.56 11.61
C THR A 144 0.49 0.26 12.74
N THR A 145 0.45 -0.28 13.95
CA THR A 145 1.08 0.38 15.11
C THR A 145 2.56 0.00 15.24
N GLU A 146 3.33 0.84 15.93
CA GLU A 146 4.73 0.54 16.23
C GLU A 146 4.87 -0.75 17.05
N ALA A 147 3.98 -0.98 18.01
CA ALA A 147 3.99 -2.17 18.84
C ALA A 147 3.78 -3.46 18.02
N GLU A 148 2.86 -3.46 17.07
CA GLU A 148 2.61 -4.59 16.17
C GLU A 148 3.80 -4.85 15.23
N LYS A 149 4.37 -3.78 14.65
CA LYS A 149 5.59 -3.85 13.85
C LYS A 149 6.75 -4.45 14.65
N ASP A 150 6.98 -3.97 15.87
CA ASP A 150 8.07 -4.45 16.73
C ASP A 150 7.86 -5.90 17.16
N GLN A 151 6.60 -6.30 17.40
CA GLN A 151 6.29 -7.70 17.72
C GLN A 151 6.61 -8.61 16.52
N LEU A 152 6.17 -8.25 15.32
CA LEU A 152 6.48 -9.01 14.11
C LEU A 152 7.99 -9.12 13.88
N ILE A 153 8.75 -8.04 14.09
CA ILE A 153 10.21 -8.06 13.97
C ILE A 153 10.85 -9.04 14.98
N ARG A 154 10.38 -9.06 16.24
CA ARG A 154 10.85 -10.05 17.23
C ARG A 154 10.56 -11.48 16.80
N ASP A 155 9.37 -11.74 16.29
CA ASP A 155 8.95 -13.08 15.87
C ASP A 155 9.69 -13.56 14.62
N ILE A 156 9.94 -12.66 13.66
CA ILE A 156 10.82 -12.95 12.52
C ILE A 156 12.23 -13.32 13.00
N ARG A 157 12.77 -12.59 13.97
CA ARG A 157 14.10 -12.87 14.52
C ARG A 157 14.17 -14.19 15.29
N ALA A 158 13.04 -14.69 15.78
CA ALA A 158 12.92 -15.98 16.49
C ALA A 158 12.81 -17.18 15.54
N LEU A 159 12.49 -16.98 14.24
CA LEU A 159 12.53 -18.05 13.22
C LEU A 159 13.96 -18.62 13.10
#